data_99d5dfced40e644165c9b45f781e216b
#
_entry.id   99d5dfced40e644165c9b45f781e216b
#
_cell.length_a   1.000
_cell.length_b   1.000
_cell.length_c   1.000
_cell.angle_alpha   90.00
_cell.angle_beta   90.00
_cell.angle_gamma   90.00
#
_symmetry.space_group_name_H-M   'P 1'
#
loop_
_entity.id
_entity.type
_entity.pdbx_description
1 polymer ?
#
loop_
_entity_poly.entity_id
_entity_poly.type
_entity_poly.pdbx_seq_one_letter_code
_entity_poly.pdbx_strand_id
1 'polypeptide(L)'
;MQIKIYISFLITALFLCVPHTRAQEIEVPITLNEHGTQLRDVLRKIEQQSPYLFLYNETQLDMKQKINEKITSPDIRKILDRLCGPIGIRYEIMDVQILLMPKICLLYTSDAADD
;
A
#
# COMPACT_ATOMS: atom_id res chain seq x y z
N MET A 1 41.75 17.59 37.62
CA MET A 1 41.13 16.26 37.76
C MET A 1 39.64 16.29 37.72
N GLN A 2 38.96 17.25 38.34
CA GLN A 2 37.48 17.35 38.31
C GLN A 2 36.93 17.71 36.93
N ILE A 3 37.66 18.47 36.13
CA ILE A 3 37.22 18.89 34.78
C ILE A 3 37.07 17.70 33.84
N LYS A 4 37.93 16.69 33.92
CA LYS A 4 37.88 15.49 33.09
C LYS A 4 36.62 14.63 33.37
N ILE A 5 36.19 14.60 34.62
CA ILE A 5 35.00 13.88 35.04
C ILE A 5 33.76 14.59 34.52
N TYR A 6 33.72 15.92 34.58
CA TYR A 6 32.61 16.73 34.06
C TYR A 6 32.49 16.63 32.53
N ILE A 7 33.61 16.66 31.82
CA ILE A 7 33.62 16.52 30.36
C ILE A 7 33.15 15.12 29.95
N SER A 8 33.59 14.07 30.67
CA SER A 8 33.13 12.72 30.43
C SER A 8 31.64 12.57 30.67
N PHE A 9 31.13 13.21 31.74
CA PHE A 9 29.69 13.18 32.04
C PHE A 9 28.88 13.98 31.02
N LEU A 10 29.39 15.08 30.55
CA LEU A 10 28.76 15.91 29.52
C LEU A 10 28.68 15.18 28.19
N ILE A 11 29.71 14.46 27.79
CA ILE A 11 29.78 13.68 26.57
C ILE A 11 28.79 12.51 26.65
N THR A 12 28.68 11.86 27.81
CA THR A 12 27.72 10.76 28.02
C THR A 12 26.29 11.27 28.01
N ALA A 13 26.03 12.43 28.59
CA ALA A 13 24.72 13.05 28.55
C ALA A 13 24.32 13.50 27.12
N LEU A 14 25.28 13.96 26.34
CA LEU A 14 25.04 14.33 24.93
C LEU A 14 24.69 13.11 24.08
N PHE A 15 25.29 11.96 24.40
CA PHE A 15 25.00 10.71 23.66
C PHE A 15 23.61 10.15 23.97
N LEU A 16 23.07 10.42 25.16
CA LEU A 16 21.73 9.99 25.56
C LEU A 16 20.62 10.89 25.00
N CYS A 17 20.98 12.09 24.52
CA CYS A 17 20.05 13.06 23.94
C CYS A 17 19.91 12.95 22.42
N VAL A 18 20.41 11.87 21.80
CA VAL A 18 20.12 11.61 20.40
C VAL A 18 18.61 11.33 20.30
N PRO A 19 17.82 12.22 19.70
CA PRO A 19 16.43 11.90 19.49
C PRO A 19 16.40 10.65 18.62
N HIS A 20 15.81 9.62 19.15
CA HIS A 20 15.42 8.49 18.33
C HIS A 20 14.35 9.01 17.38
N THR A 21 14.80 9.61 16.30
CA THR A 21 13.93 9.87 15.17
C THR A 21 13.50 8.50 14.66
N ARG A 22 12.40 8.00 15.19
CA ARG A 22 11.65 7.00 14.47
C ARG A 22 11.45 7.61 13.11
N ALA A 23 11.97 6.94 12.09
CA ALA A 23 11.58 7.23 10.74
C ALA A 23 10.06 7.22 10.75
N GLN A 24 9.44 8.38 10.85
CA GLN A 24 8.04 8.51 10.59
C GLN A 24 7.92 8.05 9.15
N GLU A 25 7.30 6.90 8.97
CA GLU A 25 6.80 6.53 7.67
C GLU A 25 5.92 7.70 7.26
N ILE A 26 6.46 8.53 6.39
CA ILE A 26 5.66 9.58 5.78
C ILE A 26 4.70 8.84 4.88
N GLU A 27 3.54 8.49 5.44
CA GLU A 27 2.46 7.92 4.66
C GLU A 27 1.96 9.02 3.73
N VAL A 28 2.50 9.03 2.52
CA VAL A 28 2.05 9.95 1.48
C VAL A 28 0.66 9.49 1.05
N PRO A 29 -0.37 10.35 1.16
CA PRO A 29 -1.70 9.95 0.73
C PRO A 29 -1.74 9.73 -0.77
N ILE A 30 -2.41 8.65 -1.17
CA ILE A 30 -2.67 8.33 -2.57
C ILE A 30 -3.96 9.02 -2.97
N THR A 31 -3.91 9.78 -4.06
CA THR A 31 -5.06 10.51 -4.58
C THR A 31 -5.49 9.91 -5.90
N LEU A 32 -6.75 9.52 -5.99
CA LEU A 32 -7.41 9.09 -7.22
C LEU A 32 -8.58 10.03 -7.50
N ASN A 33 -8.63 10.55 -8.70
CA ASN A 33 -9.75 11.34 -9.20
C ASN A 33 -9.99 10.89 -10.64
N GLU A 34 -10.73 9.80 -10.78
CA GLU A 34 -10.85 9.10 -12.05
C GLU A 34 -12.25 9.19 -12.62
N HIS A 35 -12.34 9.54 -13.88
CA HIS A 35 -13.58 9.63 -14.64
C HIS A 35 -13.43 8.84 -15.94
N GLY A 36 -13.91 7.61 -15.96
CA GLY A 36 -13.81 6.76 -17.13
C GLY A 36 -12.39 6.33 -17.48
N THR A 37 -11.52 6.26 -16.49
CA THR A 37 -10.14 5.81 -16.64
C THR A 37 -10.07 4.29 -16.62
N GLN A 38 -9.29 3.70 -17.51
CA GLN A 38 -9.10 2.24 -17.51
C GLN A 38 -8.45 1.77 -16.21
N LEU A 39 -8.84 0.59 -15.74
CA LEU A 39 -8.29 0.02 -14.50
C LEU A 39 -6.76 -0.06 -14.54
N ARG A 40 -6.19 -0.45 -15.68
CA ARG A 40 -4.74 -0.50 -15.89
C ARG A 40 -4.08 0.84 -15.57
N ASP A 41 -4.64 1.93 -16.04
CA ASP A 41 -4.08 3.26 -15.82
C ASP A 41 -4.24 3.72 -14.38
N VAL A 42 -5.37 3.36 -13.74
CA VAL A 42 -5.59 3.64 -12.32
C VAL A 42 -4.55 2.95 -11.44
N LEU A 43 -4.29 1.67 -11.70
CA LEU A 43 -3.26 0.92 -10.97
C LEU A 43 -1.88 1.53 -11.16
N ARG A 44 -1.56 1.95 -12.37
CA ARG A 44 -0.29 2.64 -12.66
C ARG A 44 -0.15 3.93 -11.86
N LYS A 45 -1.22 4.71 -11.74
CA LYS A 45 -1.21 5.93 -10.93
C LYS A 45 -0.95 5.65 -9.46
N ILE A 46 -1.50 4.57 -8.93
CA ILE A 46 -1.24 4.13 -7.55
C ILE A 46 0.23 3.73 -7.40
N GLU A 47 0.78 2.99 -8.35
CA GLU A 47 2.19 2.60 -8.32
C GLU A 47 3.13 3.81 -8.36
N GLN A 48 2.76 4.86 -9.06
CA GLN A 48 3.55 6.09 -9.14
C GLN A 48 3.53 6.91 -7.85
N GLN A 49 2.48 6.78 -7.06
CA GLN A 49 2.28 7.55 -5.82
C GLN A 49 2.68 6.77 -4.57
N SER A 50 3.05 5.51 -4.69
CA SER A 50 3.29 4.62 -3.56
C SER A 50 4.42 3.63 -3.86
N PRO A 51 4.95 2.93 -2.85
CA PRO A 51 5.93 1.88 -3.08
C PRO A 51 5.32 0.57 -3.57
N TYR A 52 4.00 0.49 -3.70
CA TYR A 52 3.31 -0.75 -4.07
C TYR A 52 3.42 -1.06 -5.55
N LEU A 53 3.48 -2.36 -5.86
CA LEU A 53 3.45 -2.90 -7.21
C LEU A 53 2.30 -3.89 -7.32
N PHE A 54 1.55 -3.80 -8.41
CA PHE A 54 0.42 -4.70 -8.67
C PHE A 54 0.86 -5.89 -9.52
N LEU A 55 0.42 -7.08 -9.09
CA LEU A 55 0.57 -8.32 -9.81
C LEU A 55 -0.82 -8.81 -10.22
N TYR A 56 -1.02 -9.06 -11.49
CA TYR A 56 -2.30 -9.53 -11.99
C TYR A 56 -2.14 -10.29 -13.30
N ASN A 57 -3.15 -11.11 -13.61
CA ASN A 57 -3.21 -11.83 -14.88
C ASN A 57 -4.26 -11.17 -15.78
N GLU A 58 -3.80 -10.58 -16.87
CA GLU A 58 -4.67 -9.86 -17.83
C GLU A 58 -5.71 -10.76 -18.49
N THR A 59 -5.49 -12.08 -18.52
CA THR A 59 -6.48 -13.02 -19.06
C THR A 59 -7.63 -13.28 -18.11
N GLN A 60 -7.45 -13.02 -16.82
CA GLN A 60 -8.46 -13.25 -15.79
C GLN A 60 -9.19 -11.98 -15.36
N LEU A 61 -8.58 -10.82 -15.58
CA LEU A 61 -9.13 -9.54 -15.19
C LEU A 61 -9.34 -8.64 -16.40
N ASP A 62 -10.47 -7.96 -16.43
CA ASP A 62 -10.71 -6.94 -17.46
C ASP A 62 -9.99 -5.64 -17.05
N MET A 63 -8.79 -5.46 -17.58
CA MET A 63 -7.96 -4.28 -17.28
C MET A 63 -8.40 -3.04 -18.06
N LYS A 64 -9.29 -3.19 -19.01
CA LYS A 64 -9.84 -2.08 -19.82
C LYS A 64 -11.12 -1.50 -19.24
N GLN A 65 -11.69 -2.12 -18.20
CA GLN A 65 -12.90 -1.59 -17.59
C GLN A 65 -12.65 -0.20 -17.02
N LYS A 66 -13.67 0.64 -17.12
CA LYS A 66 -13.56 2.03 -16.75
C LYS A 66 -13.89 2.24 -15.28
N ILE A 67 -13.08 3.06 -14.64
CA ILE A 67 -13.19 3.36 -13.22
C ILE A 67 -13.61 4.82 -13.05
N ASN A 68 -14.60 5.03 -12.19
CA ASN A 68 -15.08 6.36 -11.79
C ASN A 68 -15.02 6.42 -10.27
N GLU A 69 -13.86 6.77 -9.74
CA GLU A 69 -13.65 6.85 -8.30
C GLU A 69 -12.87 8.09 -7.92
N LYS A 70 -13.29 8.71 -6.83
CA LYS A 70 -12.60 9.85 -6.24
C LYS A 70 -12.31 9.54 -4.78
N ILE A 71 -11.04 9.34 -4.46
CA ILE A 71 -10.61 9.03 -3.11
C ILE A 71 -9.21 9.56 -2.85
N THR A 72 -8.97 10.03 -1.64
CA THR A 72 -7.64 10.38 -1.14
C THR A 72 -7.47 9.72 0.21
N SER A 73 -6.47 8.87 0.35
CA SER A 73 -6.21 8.18 1.60
C SER A 73 -4.75 7.74 1.68
N PRO A 74 -4.12 7.79 2.86
CA PRO A 74 -2.81 7.19 3.06
C PRO A 74 -2.89 5.67 3.20
N ASP A 75 -4.09 5.12 3.43
CA ASP A 75 -4.30 3.69 3.64
C ASP A 75 -4.63 3.00 2.32
N ILE A 76 -3.70 2.16 1.86
CA ILE A 76 -3.88 1.42 0.61
C ILE A 76 -5.09 0.48 0.66
N ARG A 77 -5.43 -0.07 1.81
CA ARG A 77 -6.58 -0.97 1.94
C ARG A 77 -7.90 -0.26 1.66
N LYS A 78 -8.06 0.96 2.15
CA LYS A 78 -9.25 1.77 1.88
C LYS A 78 -9.39 2.07 0.39
N ILE A 79 -8.28 2.39 -0.27
CA ILE A 79 -8.27 2.65 -1.70
C ILE A 79 -8.65 1.39 -2.47
N LEU A 80 -8.05 0.25 -2.13
CA LEU A 80 -8.32 -1.02 -2.80
C LEU A 80 -9.74 -1.52 -2.55
N ASP A 81 -10.27 -1.38 -1.34
CA ASP A 81 -11.65 -1.76 -1.03
C ASP A 81 -12.64 -0.97 -1.88
N ARG A 82 -12.38 0.31 -2.07
CA ARG A 82 -13.23 1.18 -2.86
C ARG A 82 -13.11 0.93 -4.36
N LEU A 83 -11.88 0.64 -4.81
CA LEU A 83 -11.59 0.39 -6.22
C LEU A 83 -12.02 -1.01 -6.65
N CYS A 84 -11.66 -2.02 -5.90
CA CYS A 84 -11.82 -3.43 -6.27
C CYS A 84 -13.18 -4.00 -5.87
N GLY A 85 -13.80 -3.50 -4.80
CA GLY A 85 -15.08 -3.99 -4.31
C GLY A 85 -16.17 -3.97 -5.36
N PRO A 86 -16.49 -2.82 -5.99
CA PRO A 86 -17.56 -2.73 -6.97
C PRO A 86 -17.35 -3.55 -8.25
N ILE A 87 -16.10 -3.82 -8.62
CA ILE A 87 -15.75 -4.50 -9.87
C ILE A 87 -15.45 -5.99 -9.69
N GLY A 88 -15.68 -6.53 -8.48
CA GLY A 88 -15.54 -7.94 -8.23
C GLY A 88 -14.10 -8.46 -8.27
N ILE A 89 -13.16 -7.66 -7.86
CA ILE A 89 -11.74 -8.04 -7.75
C ILE A 89 -11.39 -8.21 -6.28
N ARG A 90 -10.69 -9.30 -5.98
CA ARG A 90 -10.10 -9.55 -4.68
C ARG A 90 -8.63 -9.19 -4.72
N TYR A 91 -8.09 -8.71 -3.60
CA TYR A 91 -6.68 -8.39 -3.52
C TYR A 91 -6.04 -9.05 -2.30
N GLU A 92 -4.74 -9.28 -2.40
CA GLU A 92 -3.91 -9.76 -1.30
C GLU A 92 -2.63 -8.93 -1.25
N ILE A 93 -2.33 -8.35 -0.10
CA ILE A 93 -1.15 -7.51 0.08
C ILE A 93 -0.03 -8.37 0.68
N MET A 94 1.07 -8.47 -0.05
CA MET A 94 2.27 -9.19 0.35
C MET A 94 3.44 -8.22 0.34
N ASP A 95 3.72 -7.60 1.50
CA ASP A 95 4.76 -6.57 1.65
C ASP A 95 4.46 -5.37 0.74
N VAL A 96 5.26 -5.13 -0.30
CA VAL A 96 5.03 -4.05 -1.27
C VAL A 96 4.31 -4.54 -2.54
N GLN A 97 4.01 -5.83 -2.63
CA GLN A 97 3.32 -6.42 -3.77
C GLN A 97 1.83 -6.61 -3.45
N ILE A 98 0.98 -6.27 -4.38
CA ILE A 98 -0.46 -6.45 -4.26
C ILE A 98 -0.92 -7.35 -5.40
N LEU A 99 -1.39 -8.55 -5.03
CA LEU A 99 -1.91 -9.52 -5.97
C LEU A 99 -3.39 -9.28 -6.17
N LEU A 100 -3.80 -9.11 -7.42
CA LEU A 100 -5.21 -8.95 -7.82
C LEU A 100 -5.74 -10.25 -8.42
N MET A 101 -6.91 -10.66 -7.95
CA MET A 101 -7.56 -11.91 -8.37
C MET A 101 -9.05 -11.68 -8.61
N PRO A 102 -9.66 -12.37 -9.57
CA PRO A 102 -11.13 -12.32 -9.70
C PRO A 102 -11.80 -13.06 -8.55
N LYS A 103 -12.91 -12.54 -8.04
CA LYS A 103 -13.67 -13.20 -6.96
C LYS A 103 -14.14 -14.60 -7.31
N ILE A 104 -14.39 -14.84 -8.60
CA ILE A 104 -14.85 -16.13 -9.09
C ILE A 104 -13.88 -17.27 -8.79
N CYS A 105 -12.56 -16.98 -8.82
CA CYS A 105 -11.53 -17.97 -8.50
C CYS A 105 -11.64 -18.48 -7.06
N LEU A 106 -12.07 -17.63 -6.13
CA LEU A 106 -12.24 -18.01 -4.74
C LEU A 106 -13.41 -19.00 -4.57
N LEU A 107 -14.52 -18.77 -5.23
CA LEU A 107 -15.68 -19.65 -5.20
C LEU A 107 -15.35 -21.01 -5.79
N TYR A 108 -14.59 -21.05 -6.88
CA TYR A 108 -14.17 -22.28 -7.52
C TYR A 108 -13.22 -23.09 -6.61
N THR A 109 -12.29 -22.42 -5.96
CA THR A 109 -11.36 -23.05 -5.02
C THR A 109 -12.10 -23.62 -3.81
N SER A 110 -13.12 -22.93 -3.33
CA SER A 110 -13.96 -23.40 -2.23
C SER A 110 -14.72 -24.65 -2.60
N ASP A 111 -15.30 -24.71 -3.80
CA ASP A 111 -16.00 -25.89 -4.29
C ASP A 111 -15.05 -27.08 -4.45
N ALA A 112 -13.84 -26.85 -4.91
CA ALA A 112 -12.83 -27.90 -5.03
C ALA A 112 -12.38 -28.43 -3.67
N ALA A 113 -12.40 -27.60 -2.65
CA ALA A 113 -12.03 -28.01 -1.30
C ALA A 113 -13.11 -28.85 -0.62
N ASP A 114 -14.37 -28.71 -1.03
CA ASP A 114 -15.50 -29.46 -0.49
C ASP A 114 -15.60 -30.89 -1.03
N ASP A 115 -14.88 -31.17 -2.08
CA ASP A 115 -14.78 -32.50 -2.65
C ASP A 115 -13.71 -33.34 -1.93
#